data_6713e9052a807be7c1dab48a773395b0
#
_entry.id   6713e9052a807be7c1dab48a773395b0
#
_cell.length_a   1.000
_cell.length_b   1.000
_cell.length_c   1.000
_cell.angle_alpha   90.00
_cell.angle_beta   90.00
_cell.angle_gamma   90.00
#
_symmetry.space_group_name_H-M   'P 1'
#
loop_
_entity.id
_entity.type
_entity.pdbx_description
1 polymer ?
#
loop_
_entity_poly.entity_id
_entity_poly.type
_entity_poly.pdbx_seq_one_letter_code
_entity_poly.pdbx_strand_id
1 'polypeptide(L)'
;MNFKATSLNRIVTSSVAAVAVVLSPVFAAVAQAETLVGAGASFPAPLYQRYAREVRKTHKNLQVNYTSCGSSCGIRNFVKGTVDFGGSDAAMKDSEIAKVSRGTILVPTAGGAVSVVYNLPGVSNLKLSRQVLPLIFAGRITKWNDARIRRDNPGVNLPNRRITPVVRADGSGTTFIFTNHLSTISGYFKGRVGTSKKPRWPIRGARKGKGNSGVAALVKRTSGGIGYVNYSYARLNRIKSARVQNRSGQFVAPSLKAANLGLSSVKFPANYRVFVGDASRGYPIVGLTWMMIYKKTLH
;
A
#
# COMPACT_ATOMS: atom_id res chain seq x y z
N MET A 1 -90.62 -3.95 -70.21
CA MET A 1 -90.11 -3.12 -71.30
C MET A 1 -88.70 -2.68 -70.98
N ASN A 2 -87.77 -3.05 -71.86
CA ASN A 2 -86.49 -2.44 -72.15
C ASN A 2 -85.41 -2.31 -71.04
N PHE A 3 -84.23 -2.54 -71.23
CA PHE A 3 -83.21 -2.94 -72.18
C PHE A 3 -81.91 -2.99 -71.34
N LYS A 4 -81.25 -4.00 -71.43
CA LYS A 4 -79.82 -4.26 -71.61
C LYS A 4 -78.86 -3.10 -71.62
N ALA A 5 -77.78 -3.27 -70.87
CA ALA A 5 -76.42 -3.04 -71.41
C ALA A 5 -75.37 -3.76 -70.53
N THR A 6 -74.71 -4.66 -71.14
CA THR A 6 -73.47 -5.32 -70.71
C THR A 6 -72.25 -4.37 -70.85
N SER A 7 -71.40 -4.28 -69.91
CA SER A 7 -70.02 -3.82 -70.13
C SER A 7 -69.01 -4.65 -69.33
N LEU A 8 -68.16 -5.33 -70.07
CA LEU A 8 -66.94 -6.01 -69.57
C LEU A 8 -66.00 -4.99 -68.99
N ASN A 9 -65.64 -5.15 -67.77
CA ASN A 9 -64.43 -4.52 -67.25
C ASN A 9 -63.40 -5.56 -66.95
N ARG A 10 -62.28 -5.45 -67.66
CA ARG A 10 -61.05 -6.21 -67.45
C ARG A 10 -60.47 -5.80 -66.13
N ILE A 11 -60.27 -6.75 -65.21
CA ILE A 11 -59.46 -6.55 -63.99
C ILE A 11 -58.02 -6.79 -64.36
N VAL A 12 -57.22 -5.69 -64.34
CA VAL A 12 -55.75 -5.75 -64.36
C VAL A 12 -55.27 -5.97 -62.96
N THR A 13 -54.85 -7.16 -62.63
CA THR A 13 -54.22 -7.49 -61.37
C THR A 13 -52.78 -7.02 -61.41
N SER A 14 -52.44 -5.87 -60.80
CA SER A 14 -51.10 -5.42 -60.57
C SER A 14 -50.55 -6.11 -59.32
N SER A 15 -49.61 -7.05 -59.50
CA SER A 15 -48.89 -7.68 -58.42
C SER A 15 -47.87 -6.68 -57.89
N VAL A 16 -48.12 -6.09 -56.71
CA VAL A 16 -47.14 -5.34 -55.93
C VAL A 16 -46.31 -6.33 -55.13
N ALA A 17 -45.07 -6.62 -55.58
CA ALA A 17 -44.12 -7.37 -54.80
C ALA A 17 -43.62 -6.47 -53.64
N ALA A 18 -44.09 -6.71 -52.43
CA ALA A 18 -43.56 -6.11 -51.22
C ALA A 18 -42.21 -6.71 -50.86
N VAL A 19 -41.14 -5.99 -51.13
CA VAL A 19 -39.79 -6.32 -50.62
C VAL A 19 -39.76 -5.97 -49.13
N ALA A 20 -39.92 -7.00 -48.27
CA ALA A 20 -39.69 -6.86 -46.84
C ALA A 20 -38.19 -6.78 -46.58
N VAL A 21 -37.68 -5.57 -46.42
CA VAL A 21 -36.28 -5.34 -45.89
C VAL A 21 -36.30 -5.75 -44.42
N VAL A 22 -35.80 -6.94 -44.12
CA VAL A 22 -35.54 -7.38 -42.74
C VAL A 22 -34.37 -6.60 -42.21
N LEU A 23 -34.62 -5.49 -41.54
CA LEU A 23 -33.64 -4.79 -40.71
C LEU A 23 -33.35 -5.67 -39.47
N SER A 24 -32.36 -6.55 -39.60
CA SER A 24 -31.79 -7.24 -38.44
C SER A 24 -31.16 -6.18 -37.52
N PRO A 25 -31.61 -6.04 -36.28
CA PRO A 25 -30.91 -5.16 -35.35
C PRO A 25 -29.51 -5.77 -35.10
N VAL A 26 -28.48 -5.11 -35.62
CA VAL A 26 -27.11 -5.36 -35.22
C VAL A 26 -27.02 -4.90 -33.77
N PHE A 27 -27.24 -5.82 -32.83
CA PHE A 27 -26.86 -5.61 -31.45
C PHE A 27 -25.34 -5.49 -31.43
N ALA A 28 -24.84 -4.28 -31.54
CA ALA A 28 -23.47 -3.99 -31.15
C ALA A 28 -23.35 -4.41 -29.69
N ALA A 29 -22.69 -5.53 -29.43
CA ALA A 29 -22.37 -5.96 -28.08
C ALA A 29 -21.54 -4.84 -27.49
N VAL A 30 -22.17 -4.00 -26.67
CA VAL A 30 -21.45 -2.99 -25.87
C VAL A 30 -20.54 -3.81 -24.97
N ALA A 31 -19.24 -3.80 -25.27
CA ALA A 31 -18.25 -4.48 -24.45
C ALA A 31 -18.39 -3.90 -23.03
N GLN A 32 -18.97 -4.68 -22.14
CA GLN A 32 -19.21 -4.29 -20.76
C GLN A 32 -17.86 -4.03 -20.09
N ALA A 33 -17.70 -2.85 -19.49
CA ALA A 33 -16.47 -2.50 -18.83
C ALA A 33 -16.22 -3.46 -17.66
N GLU A 34 -15.14 -4.22 -17.75
CA GLU A 34 -14.70 -5.12 -16.70
C GLU A 34 -14.07 -4.33 -15.55
N THR A 35 -14.52 -4.55 -14.33
CA THR A 35 -14.00 -3.85 -13.14
C THR A 35 -13.31 -4.84 -12.22
N LEU A 36 -11.99 -4.62 -11.99
CA LEU A 36 -11.23 -5.34 -10.98
C LEU A 36 -11.14 -4.51 -9.69
N VAL A 37 -11.56 -5.10 -8.59
CA VAL A 37 -11.55 -4.47 -7.27
C VAL A 37 -10.46 -5.05 -6.40
N GLY A 38 -9.55 -4.21 -5.95
CA GLY A 38 -8.49 -4.58 -5.01
C GLY A 38 -8.57 -3.78 -3.71
N ALA A 39 -8.06 -4.38 -2.63
CA ALA A 39 -7.94 -3.67 -1.36
C ALA A 39 -6.71 -4.11 -0.56
N GLY A 40 -6.20 -3.21 0.31
CA GLY A 40 -5.11 -3.61 1.20
C GLY A 40 -4.15 -2.52 1.61
N ALA A 41 -2.87 -2.85 1.58
CA ALA A 41 -1.78 -2.02 2.07
C ALA A 41 -1.75 -0.63 1.45
N SER A 42 -1.49 0.38 2.27
CA SER A 42 -1.28 1.75 1.79
C SER A 42 0.14 1.98 1.25
N PHE A 43 1.08 1.10 1.57
CA PHE A 43 2.47 1.19 1.09
C PHE A 43 2.56 1.20 -0.45
N PRO A 44 1.96 0.25 -1.20
CA PRO A 44 1.99 0.25 -2.65
C PRO A 44 0.90 1.11 -3.30
N ALA A 45 -0.04 1.69 -2.55
CA ALA A 45 -1.22 2.32 -3.11
C ALA A 45 -0.94 3.37 -4.20
N PRO A 46 0.05 4.30 -4.07
CA PRO A 46 0.36 5.24 -5.14
C PRO A 46 0.86 4.54 -6.43
N LEU A 47 1.60 3.43 -6.29
CA LEU A 47 2.09 2.64 -7.41
C LEU A 47 0.94 1.89 -8.10
N TYR A 48 0.07 1.22 -7.33
CA TYR A 48 -1.08 0.50 -7.87
C TYR A 48 -2.07 1.42 -8.57
N GLN A 49 -2.32 2.61 -8.02
CA GLN A 49 -3.12 3.63 -8.67
C GLN A 49 -2.50 4.13 -9.98
N ARG A 50 -1.17 4.21 -10.05
CA ARG A 50 -0.47 4.53 -11.30
C ARG A 50 -0.61 3.39 -12.31
N TYR A 51 -0.39 2.14 -11.90
CA TYR A 51 -0.58 0.97 -12.76
C TYR A 51 -2.01 0.90 -13.31
N ALA A 52 -3.03 1.12 -12.49
CA ALA A 52 -4.42 1.16 -12.93
C ALA A 52 -4.66 2.20 -14.04
N ARG A 53 -4.07 3.40 -13.89
CA ARG A 53 -4.17 4.44 -14.93
C ARG A 53 -3.42 4.07 -16.21
N GLU A 54 -2.24 3.46 -16.12
CA GLU A 54 -1.46 3.06 -17.30
C GLU A 54 -2.12 1.90 -18.05
N VAL A 55 -2.62 0.89 -17.35
CA VAL A 55 -3.36 -0.25 -17.95
C VAL A 55 -4.61 0.24 -18.70
N ARG A 56 -5.33 1.22 -18.19
CA ARG A 56 -6.52 1.77 -18.85
C ARG A 56 -6.22 2.43 -20.21
N LYS A 57 -4.98 2.87 -20.46
CA LYS A 57 -4.60 3.44 -21.75
C LYS A 57 -4.59 2.39 -22.86
N THR A 58 -4.21 1.16 -22.56
CA THR A 58 -4.13 0.03 -23.49
C THR A 58 -5.36 -0.85 -23.46
N HIS A 59 -6.02 -0.97 -22.31
CA HIS A 59 -7.22 -1.78 -22.06
C HIS A 59 -8.37 -0.86 -21.64
N LYS A 60 -8.97 -0.16 -22.62
CA LYS A 60 -9.98 0.89 -22.37
C LYS A 60 -11.22 0.38 -21.62
N ASN A 61 -11.55 -0.90 -21.78
CA ASN A 61 -12.70 -1.55 -21.14
C ASN A 61 -12.38 -2.12 -19.76
N LEU A 62 -11.13 -2.05 -19.30
CA LEU A 62 -10.71 -2.52 -17.97
C LEU A 62 -10.58 -1.35 -16.99
N GLN A 63 -11.36 -1.41 -15.91
CA GLN A 63 -11.25 -0.51 -14.77
C GLN A 63 -10.66 -1.24 -13.58
N VAL A 64 -9.57 -0.73 -13.02
CA VAL A 64 -8.94 -1.29 -11.81
C VAL A 64 -9.09 -0.30 -10.66
N ASN A 65 -9.77 -0.71 -9.60
CA ASN A 65 -9.99 0.08 -8.39
C ASN A 65 -9.22 -0.53 -7.21
N TYR A 66 -8.39 0.27 -6.53
CA TYR A 66 -7.66 -0.18 -5.35
C TYR A 66 -7.97 0.68 -4.13
N THR A 67 -8.53 0.05 -3.09
CA THR A 67 -8.86 0.70 -1.81
C THR A 67 -7.75 0.49 -0.79
N SER A 68 -7.12 1.59 -0.37
CA SER A 68 -6.08 1.59 0.66
C SER A 68 -6.69 1.53 2.07
N CYS A 69 -6.78 0.33 2.65
CA CYS A 69 -7.39 0.11 3.98
C CYS A 69 -6.44 -0.56 5.00
N GLY A 70 -5.18 -0.83 4.59
CA GLY A 70 -4.15 -1.51 5.39
C GLY A 70 -4.06 -3.00 5.13
N SER A 71 -2.87 -3.58 5.36
CA SER A 71 -2.56 -4.99 5.04
C SER A 71 -3.52 -5.99 5.69
N SER A 72 -3.90 -5.79 6.95
CA SER A 72 -4.84 -6.69 7.61
C SER A 72 -6.26 -6.64 7.01
N CYS A 73 -6.66 -5.48 6.51
CA CYS A 73 -7.92 -5.33 5.76
C CYS A 73 -7.83 -6.06 4.41
N GLY A 74 -6.74 -5.86 3.67
CA GLY A 74 -6.50 -6.54 2.39
C GLY A 74 -6.55 -8.06 2.52
N ILE A 75 -5.81 -8.62 3.49
CA ILE A 75 -5.84 -10.07 3.77
C ILE A 75 -7.26 -10.54 4.10
N ARG A 76 -7.98 -9.81 4.97
CA ARG A 76 -9.35 -10.18 5.37
C ARG A 76 -10.32 -10.21 4.18
N ASN A 77 -10.30 -9.17 3.35
CA ASN A 77 -11.18 -9.07 2.19
C ASN A 77 -10.84 -10.15 1.15
N PHE A 78 -9.56 -10.42 0.93
CA PHE A 78 -9.09 -11.47 0.05
C PHE A 78 -9.52 -12.86 0.53
N VAL A 79 -9.36 -13.17 1.81
CA VAL A 79 -9.82 -14.45 2.40
C VAL A 79 -11.33 -14.61 2.28
N LYS A 80 -12.10 -13.52 2.42
CA LYS A 80 -13.57 -13.53 2.27
C LYS A 80 -14.06 -13.57 0.82
N GLY A 81 -13.18 -13.39 -0.16
CA GLY A 81 -13.57 -13.33 -1.58
C GLY A 81 -14.29 -12.05 -2.00
N THR A 82 -14.21 -10.96 -1.21
CA THR A 82 -14.90 -9.68 -1.47
C THR A 82 -14.10 -8.73 -2.36
N VAL A 83 -12.94 -9.14 -2.84
CA VAL A 83 -12.08 -8.41 -3.77
C VAL A 83 -11.45 -9.39 -4.75
N ASP A 84 -11.07 -8.92 -5.94
CA ASP A 84 -10.41 -9.73 -6.96
C ASP A 84 -8.93 -9.92 -6.65
N PHE A 85 -8.30 -8.93 -5.99
CA PHE A 85 -6.92 -9.04 -5.55
C PHE A 85 -6.71 -8.29 -4.22
N GLY A 86 -5.68 -8.68 -3.50
CA GLY A 86 -5.32 -8.03 -2.24
C GLY A 86 -3.92 -7.45 -2.26
N GLY A 87 -3.62 -6.52 -1.34
CA GLY A 87 -2.28 -5.97 -1.14
C GLY A 87 -1.83 -6.06 0.32
N SER A 88 -0.61 -6.55 0.57
CA SER A 88 -0.04 -6.63 1.92
C SER A 88 1.48 -6.48 1.92
N ASP A 89 2.01 -5.65 2.84
CA ASP A 89 3.46 -5.52 3.07
C ASP A 89 3.99 -6.50 4.15
N ALA A 90 3.09 -7.38 4.63
CA ALA A 90 3.44 -8.57 5.39
C ALA A 90 2.79 -9.75 4.66
N ALA A 91 3.57 -10.59 4.02
CA ALA A 91 3.08 -11.75 3.30
C ALA A 91 2.13 -12.58 4.17
N MET A 92 1.09 -13.16 3.56
CA MET A 92 0.13 -14.01 4.27
C MET A 92 0.84 -15.18 4.94
N LYS A 93 0.39 -15.52 6.14
CA LYS A 93 0.79 -16.73 6.85
C LYS A 93 0.12 -17.96 6.24
N ASP A 94 0.68 -19.16 6.44
CA ASP A 94 0.07 -20.40 5.96
C ASP A 94 -1.35 -20.58 6.50
N SER A 95 -1.59 -20.21 7.78
CA SER A 95 -2.92 -20.24 8.38
C SER A 95 -3.92 -19.24 7.77
N GLU A 96 -3.46 -18.16 7.14
CA GLU A 96 -4.29 -17.22 6.39
C GLU A 96 -4.54 -17.75 4.96
N ILE A 97 -3.52 -18.33 4.32
CA ILE A 97 -3.59 -18.94 2.97
C ILE A 97 -4.55 -20.13 2.95
N ALA A 98 -4.49 -21.00 3.97
CA ALA A 98 -5.35 -22.17 4.09
C ALA A 98 -6.86 -21.83 4.14
N LYS A 99 -7.21 -20.59 4.50
CA LYS A 99 -8.60 -20.12 4.55
C LYS A 99 -9.14 -19.63 3.20
N VAL A 100 -8.28 -19.53 2.18
CA VAL A 100 -8.67 -19.04 0.86
C VAL A 100 -9.13 -20.22 0.01
N SER A 101 -10.45 -20.41 -0.16
CA SER A 101 -11.04 -21.54 -0.89
C SER A 101 -10.54 -21.68 -2.33
N ARG A 102 -10.29 -20.55 -3.01
CA ARG A 102 -9.77 -20.49 -4.40
C ARG A 102 -8.24 -20.64 -4.47
N GLY A 103 -7.54 -20.86 -3.32
CA GLY A 103 -6.08 -20.87 -3.25
C GLY A 103 -5.46 -19.48 -3.43
N THR A 104 -4.17 -19.36 -3.13
CA THR A 104 -3.47 -18.06 -3.12
C THR A 104 -2.14 -18.14 -3.87
N ILE A 105 -1.88 -17.14 -4.69
CA ILE A 105 -0.55 -16.82 -5.23
C ILE A 105 -0.11 -15.51 -4.58
N LEU A 106 1.12 -15.47 -4.05
CA LEU A 106 1.74 -14.27 -3.51
C LEU A 106 2.76 -13.74 -4.52
N VAL A 107 2.47 -12.59 -5.12
CA VAL A 107 3.35 -11.96 -6.10
C VAL A 107 4.06 -10.77 -5.44
N PRO A 108 5.38 -10.81 -5.24
CA PRO A 108 6.12 -9.63 -4.79
C PRO A 108 6.09 -8.58 -5.91
N THR A 109 5.50 -7.43 -5.64
CA THR A 109 5.27 -6.41 -6.69
C THR A 109 6.18 -5.20 -6.56
N ALA A 110 6.60 -4.86 -5.35
CA ALA A 110 7.52 -3.75 -5.12
C ALA A 110 8.24 -3.88 -3.79
N GLY A 111 9.33 -3.14 -3.67
CA GLY A 111 10.04 -2.93 -2.42
C GLY A 111 10.31 -1.45 -2.19
N GLY A 112 10.62 -1.08 -0.95
CA GLY A 112 10.94 0.30 -0.64
C GLY A 112 11.31 0.54 0.81
N ALA A 113 11.69 1.78 1.11
CA ALA A 113 12.05 2.23 2.45
C ALA A 113 10.82 2.63 3.27
N VAL A 114 10.88 2.31 4.56
CA VAL A 114 10.00 2.90 5.58
C VAL A 114 10.76 4.05 6.25
N SER A 115 10.46 5.28 5.84
CA SER A 115 11.09 6.48 6.34
C SER A 115 10.63 6.81 7.76
N VAL A 116 11.57 7.10 8.63
CA VAL A 116 11.29 7.70 9.94
C VAL A 116 11.12 9.21 9.73
N VAL A 117 9.89 9.68 9.80
CA VAL A 117 9.51 11.08 9.54
C VAL A 117 9.34 11.85 10.84
N TYR A 118 9.68 13.13 10.85
CA TYR A 118 9.57 13.96 12.03
C TYR A 118 9.15 15.41 11.71
N ASN A 119 8.57 16.06 12.70
CA ASN A 119 8.27 17.49 12.65
C ASN A 119 8.90 18.18 13.87
N LEU A 120 10.11 18.67 13.69
CA LEU A 120 10.86 19.41 14.70
C LEU A 120 11.36 20.72 14.06
N PRO A 121 10.70 21.86 14.34
CA PRO A 121 11.12 23.16 13.84
C PRO A 121 12.57 23.47 14.22
N GLY A 122 13.32 24.09 13.33
CA GLY A 122 14.73 24.42 13.54
C GLY A 122 15.71 23.25 13.39
N VAL A 123 15.23 22.00 13.36
CA VAL A 123 16.09 20.81 13.21
C VAL A 123 16.01 20.26 11.79
N SER A 124 17.17 20.11 11.15
CA SER A 124 17.36 19.42 9.87
C SER A 124 18.38 18.28 10.05
N ASN A 125 18.36 17.31 9.14
CA ASN A 125 19.33 16.19 9.13
C ASN A 125 19.42 15.40 10.45
N LEU A 126 18.30 15.24 11.16
CA LEU A 126 18.22 14.47 12.40
C LEU A 126 18.77 13.04 12.18
N LYS A 127 19.68 12.62 13.06
CA LYS A 127 20.26 11.29 13.11
C LYS A 127 19.65 10.49 14.27
N LEU A 128 19.30 9.23 14.03
CA LEU A 128 18.78 8.32 15.05
C LEU A 128 19.53 6.98 14.94
N SER A 129 20.28 6.65 15.96
CA SER A 129 21.06 5.43 16.01
C SER A 129 20.19 4.20 16.24
N ARG A 130 20.77 3.02 16.01
CA ARG A 130 20.19 1.70 16.29
C ARG A 130 19.83 1.52 17.77
N GLN A 131 20.48 2.25 18.67
CA GLN A 131 20.17 2.26 20.10
C GLN A 131 19.00 3.20 20.42
N VAL A 132 18.94 4.37 19.79
CA VAL A 132 17.99 5.44 20.09
C VAL A 132 16.60 5.16 19.54
N LEU A 133 16.50 4.77 18.25
CA LEU A 133 15.22 4.63 17.55
C LEU A 133 14.27 3.63 18.21
N PRO A 134 14.70 2.40 18.61
CA PRO A 134 13.85 1.46 19.33
C PRO A 134 13.36 2.01 20.67
N LEU A 135 14.19 2.74 21.41
CA LEU A 135 13.83 3.28 22.72
C LEU A 135 12.77 4.40 22.64
N ILE A 136 12.77 5.19 21.56
CA ILE A 136 11.71 6.18 21.31
C ILE A 136 10.36 5.45 21.15
N PHE A 137 10.30 4.44 20.30
CA PHE A 137 9.06 3.71 20.04
C PHE A 137 8.70 2.66 21.10
N ALA A 138 9.60 2.37 22.02
CA ALA A 138 9.33 1.64 23.25
C ALA A 138 8.93 2.53 24.44
N GLY A 139 8.85 3.86 24.22
CA GLY A 139 8.43 4.83 25.25
C GLY A 139 9.47 5.14 26.34
N ARG A 140 10.75 4.79 26.12
CA ARG A 140 11.87 5.03 27.07
C ARG A 140 12.58 6.37 26.84
N ILE A 141 12.57 6.86 25.63
CA ILE A 141 13.03 8.20 25.27
C ILE A 141 11.80 9.03 24.93
N THR A 142 11.54 10.08 25.71
CA THR A 142 10.29 10.85 25.65
C THR A 142 10.50 12.33 25.33
N LYS A 143 11.75 12.81 25.31
CA LYS A 143 12.10 14.19 24.98
C LYS A 143 13.15 14.25 23.88
N TRP A 144 13.07 15.26 23.03
CA TRP A 144 14.00 15.45 21.92
C TRP A 144 15.41 15.78 22.39
N ASN A 145 15.58 16.48 23.50
CA ASN A 145 16.88 16.81 24.09
C ASN A 145 17.45 15.71 25.01
N ASP A 146 16.96 14.46 24.93
CA ASP A 146 17.56 13.32 25.64
C ASP A 146 19.05 13.20 25.27
N ALA A 147 19.91 12.94 26.26
CA ALA A 147 21.35 12.86 26.07
C ALA A 147 21.77 11.86 24.98
N ARG A 148 21.01 10.77 24.80
CA ARG A 148 21.27 9.76 23.77
C ARG A 148 20.99 10.30 22.35
N ILE A 149 19.93 11.11 22.16
CA ILE A 149 19.65 11.76 20.87
C ILE A 149 20.71 12.85 20.62
N ARG A 150 21.10 13.62 21.63
CA ARG A 150 22.17 14.64 21.50
C ARG A 150 23.50 14.04 21.06
N ARG A 151 23.85 12.86 21.59
CA ARG A 151 25.07 12.12 21.19
C ARG A 151 25.06 11.76 19.69
N ASP A 152 23.91 11.37 19.14
CA ASP A 152 23.77 11.10 17.71
C ASP A 152 23.85 12.38 16.85
N ASN A 153 23.63 13.57 17.47
CA ASN A 153 23.46 14.85 16.79
C ASN A 153 24.34 15.95 17.40
N PRO A 154 25.68 15.80 17.40
CA PRO A 154 26.56 16.84 17.92
C PRO A 154 26.37 18.15 17.15
N GLY A 155 26.37 19.28 17.87
CA GLY A 155 26.16 20.61 17.29
C GLY A 155 24.73 20.97 16.92
N VAL A 156 23.77 20.05 17.04
CA VAL A 156 22.34 20.33 16.77
C VAL A 156 21.66 20.80 18.06
N ASN A 157 21.05 21.97 18.04
CA ASN A 157 20.26 22.47 19.16
C ASN A 157 18.90 21.73 19.20
N LEU A 158 18.82 20.64 19.98
CA LEU A 158 17.61 19.85 20.18
C LEU A 158 16.75 20.47 21.29
N PRO A 159 15.49 20.83 21.01
CA PRO A 159 14.65 21.52 22.00
C PRO A 159 14.22 20.61 23.16
N ASN A 160 14.04 21.18 24.34
CA ASN A 160 13.41 20.52 25.48
C ASN A 160 11.90 20.35 25.20
N ARG A 161 11.57 19.47 24.28
CA ARG A 161 10.21 19.19 23.81
C ARG A 161 9.91 17.71 23.92
N ARG A 162 8.67 17.40 24.34
CA ARG A 162 8.18 16.02 24.34
C ARG A 162 8.13 15.45 22.92
N ILE A 163 8.58 14.23 22.77
CA ILE A 163 8.39 13.44 21.55
C ILE A 163 6.94 12.95 21.53
N THR A 164 6.24 13.15 20.40
CA THR A 164 4.90 12.64 20.17
C THR A 164 4.93 11.58 19.05
N PRO A 165 5.02 10.29 19.37
CA PRO A 165 4.97 9.25 18.37
C PRO A 165 3.62 9.22 17.66
N VAL A 166 3.67 9.05 16.35
CA VAL A 166 2.50 8.87 15.48
C VAL A 166 2.59 7.48 14.88
N VAL A 167 1.64 6.63 15.23
CA VAL A 167 1.61 5.21 14.84
C VAL A 167 0.37 4.91 14.00
N ARG A 168 0.30 3.71 13.44
CA ARG A 168 -0.83 3.29 12.61
C ARG A 168 -2.04 2.91 13.47
N ALA A 169 -3.21 3.40 13.07
CA ALA A 169 -4.50 3.02 13.65
C ALA A 169 -4.98 1.65 13.14
N ASP A 170 -4.67 1.33 11.90
CA ASP A 170 -5.05 0.10 11.19
C ASP A 170 -3.99 -1.01 11.31
N GLY A 171 -4.35 -2.23 10.96
CA GLY A 171 -3.40 -3.34 10.83
C GLY A 171 -2.54 -3.17 9.57
N SER A 172 -1.30 -2.76 9.78
CA SER A 172 -0.41 -2.20 8.76
C SER A 172 0.80 -3.08 8.48
N GLY A 173 1.05 -3.36 7.20
CA GLY A 173 2.29 -3.96 6.75
C GLY A 173 3.50 -3.04 6.93
N THR A 174 3.34 -1.73 6.73
CA THR A 174 4.38 -0.73 7.03
C THR A 174 4.78 -0.78 8.51
N THR A 175 3.80 -0.95 9.42
CA THR A 175 4.09 -1.19 10.85
C THR A 175 4.83 -2.51 11.06
N PHE A 176 4.46 -3.57 10.34
CA PHE A 176 5.15 -4.85 10.41
C PHE A 176 6.63 -4.71 10.01
N ILE A 177 6.93 -4.07 8.86
CA ILE A 177 8.30 -3.82 8.40
C ILE A 177 9.09 -3.03 9.46
N PHE A 178 8.49 -1.95 9.97
CA PHE A 178 9.11 -1.08 10.97
C PHE A 178 9.40 -1.83 12.28
N THR A 179 8.42 -2.53 12.82
CA THR A 179 8.57 -3.27 14.08
C THR A 179 9.47 -4.50 13.92
N ASN A 180 9.51 -5.14 12.75
CA ASN A 180 10.44 -6.20 12.43
C ASN A 180 11.88 -5.71 12.52
N HIS A 181 12.19 -4.57 11.89
CA HIS A 181 13.51 -3.95 12.01
C HIS A 181 13.86 -3.63 13.46
N LEU A 182 12.99 -2.92 14.18
CA LEU A 182 13.26 -2.53 15.57
C LEU A 182 13.44 -3.76 16.50
N SER A 183 12.69 -4.83 16.27
CA SER A 183 12.81 -6.09 17.02
C SER A 183 14.11 -6.84 16.69
N THR A 184 14.58 -6.76 15.44
CA THR A 184 15.83 -7.37 15.02
C THR A 184 17.04 -6.68 15.63
N ILE A 185 17.00 -5.34 15.76
CA ILE A 185 18.14 -4.55 16.25
C ILE A 185 18.11 -4.30 17.75
N SER A 186 17.03 -4.65 18.46
CA SER A 186 16.86 -4.37 19.90
C SER A 186 16.08 -5.48 20.61
N GLY A 187 16.78 -6.25 21.45
CA GLY A 187 16.15 -7.25 22.32
C GLY A 187 15.10 -6.63 23.27
N TYR A 188 15.39 -5.43 23.78
CA TYR A 188 14.42 -4.68 24.62
C TYR A 188 13.12 -4.38 23.84
N PHE A 189 13.22 -3.88 22.61
CA PHE A 189 12.04 -3.60 21.79
C PHE A 189 11.30 -4.91 21.43
N LYS A 190 12.04 -5.97 21.10
CA LYS A 190 11.47 -7.29 20.79
C LYS A 190 10.63 -7.83 21.96
N GLY A 191 11.12 -7.76 23.18
CA GLY A 191 10.38 -8.22 24.36
C GLY A 191 9.22 -7.32 24.77
N ARG A 192 9.33 -5.99 24.53
CA ARG A 192 8.33 -5.01 24.98
C ARG A 192 7.20 -4.75 23.97
N VAL A 193 7.51 -4.79 22.70
CA VAL A 193 6.58 -4.45 21.58
C VAL A 193 6.44 -5.61 20.60
N GLY A 194 7.56 -6.17 20.16
CA GLY A 194 7.64 -7.25 19.19
C GLY A 194 7.28 -6.84 17.77
N THR A 195 7.34 -7.81 16.86
CA THR A 195 7.00 -7.66 15.43
C THR A 195 5.51 -7.91 15.20
N SER A 196 4.78 -6.91 14.71
CA SER A 196 3.33 -7.05 14.48
C SER A 196 2.80 -6.05 13.45
N LYS A 197 1.71 -6.41 12.76
CA LYS A 197 0.89 -5.47 11.96
C LYS A 197 0.12 -4.48 12.85
N LYS A 198 -0.14 -4.81 14.10
CA LYS A 198 -0.91 -4.00 15.07
C LYS A 198 -0.40 -4.26 16.49
N PRO A 199 0.81 -3.75 16.83
CA PRO A 199 1.40 -3.98 18.15
C PRO A 199 0.68 -3.18 19.24
N ARG A 200 0.84 -3.61 20.49
CA ARG A 200 0.52 -2.80 21.66
C ARG A 200 1.67 -1.82 21.91
N TRP A 201 1.44 -0.56 21.61
CA TRP A 201 2.45 0.47 21.82
C TRP A 201 2.50 0.92 23.29
N PRO A 202 3.62 0.78 24.00
CA PRO A 202 3.74 1.22 25.41
C PRO A 202 4.05 2.72 25.49
N ILE A 203 3.33 3.54 24.72
CA ILE A 203 3.60 4.97 24.57
C ILE A 203 2.38 5.76 25.00
N ARG A 204 2.51 6.53 26.09
CA ARG A 204 1.44 7.45 26.51
C ARG A 204 1.35 8.63 25.54
N GLY A 205 0.15 8.94 25.05
CA GLY A 205 -0.12 10.07 24.16
C GLY A 205 0.32 9.85 22.71
N ALA A 206 0.57 8.61 22.28
CA ALA A 206 0.78 8.31 20.87
C ALA A 206 -0.48 8.66 20.05
N ARG A 207 -0.27 9.38 18.93
CA ARG A 207 -1.35 9.66 17.98
C ARG A 207 -1.46 8.51 16.99
N LYS A 208 -2.69 8.27 16.49
CA LYS A 208 -2.97 7.15 15.58
C LYS A 208 -3.50 7.67 14.25
N GLY A 209 -2.80 7.36 13.15
CA GLY A 209 -3.18 7.73 11.78
C GLY A 209 -3.60 6.51 10.96
N LYS A 210 -4.70 6.62 10.18
CA LYS A 210 -5.13 5.58 9.24
C LYS A 210 -4.30 5.66 7.96
N GLY A 211 -3.69 4.55 7.57
CA GLY A 211 -2.82 4.47 6.39
C GLY A 211 -1.52 5.27 6.53
N ASN A 212 -0.65 5.21 5.52
CA ASN A 212 0.54 6.05 5.45
C ASN A 212 0.18 7.53 5.35
N SER A 213 -0.88 7.88 4.62
CA SER A 213 -1.36 9.26 4.47
C SER A 213 -1.79 9.88 5.81
N GLY A 214 -2.53 9.14 6.64
CA GLY A 214 -2.97 9.61 7.95
C GLY A 214 -1.80 9.83 8.92
N VAL A 215 -0.80 8.95 8.90
CA VAL A 215 0.44 9.17 9.69
C VAL A 215 1.20 10.38 9.18
N ALA A 216 1.40 10.52 7.87
CA ALA A 216 2.07 11.67 7.27
C ALA A 216 1.41 12.99 7.65
N ALA A 217 0.08 13.08 7.51
CA ALA A 217 -0.68 14.27 7.88
C ALA A 217 -0.57 14.60 9.37
N LEU A 218 -0.63 13.60 10.24
CA LEU A 218 -0.50 13.80 11.68
C LEU A 218 0.90 14.26 12.09
N VAL A 219 1.97 13.67 11.53
CA VAL A 219 3.34 14.12 11.82
C VAL A 219 3.52 15.57 11.37
N LYS A 220 3.07 15.91 10.14
CA LYS A 220 3.22 17.27 9.59
C LYS A 220 2.62 18.35 10.48
N ARG A 221 1.47 18.09 11.12
CA ARG A 221 0.76 19.04 11.99
C ARG A 221 1.06 18.90 13.47
N THR A 222 1.94 17.95 13.88
CA THR A 222 2.29 17.74 15.29
C THR A 222 3.70 18.22 15.53
N SER A 223 3.87 19.38 16.14
CA SER A 223 5.19 19.86 16.55
C SER A 223 5.78 18.91 17.61
N GLY A 224 7.03 18.45 17.39
CA GLY A 224 7.64 17.37 18.16
C GLY A 224 7.18 15.96 17.76
N GLY A 225 6.43 15.84 16.66
CA GLY A 225 5.95 14.56 16.14
C GLY A 225 7.06 13.73 15.49
N ILE A 226 6.98 12.40 15.66
CA ILE A 226 7.78 11.39 14.97
C ILE A 226 6.88 10.25 14.53
N GLY A 227 7.08 9.73 13.33
CA GLY A 227 6.32 8.60 12.81
C GLY A 227 7.09 7.82 11.77
N TYR A 228 6.44 6.88 11.13
CA TYR A 228 7.03 6.07 10.06
C TYR A 228 6.01 5.90 8.92
N VAL A 229 6.49 6.10 7.70
CA VAL A 229 5.70 5.97 6.48
C VAL A 229 6.55 5.41 5.34
N ASN A 230 5.91 4.85 4.31
CA ASN A 230 6.63 4.58 3.07
C ASN A 230 7.25 5.87 2.53
N TYR A 231 8.45 5.78 1.99
CA TYR A 231 9.24 6.91 1.49
C TYR A 231 8.49 7.81 0.50
N SER A 232 7.63 7.24 -0.35
CA SER A 232 6.81 8.02 -1.28
C SER A 232 5.91 9.03 -0.57
N TYR A 233 5.32 8.65 0.58
CA TYR A 233 4.49 9.56 1.38
C TYR A 233 5.29 10.66 2.06
N ALA A 234 6.51 10.37 2.51
CA ALA A 234 7.41 11.41 3.04
C ALA A 234 7.72 12.46 1.96
N ARG A 235 8.05 12.00 0.75
CA ARG A 235 8.31 12.85 -0.42
C ARG A 235 7.10 13.67 -0.85
N LEU A 236 5.97 13.02 -1.10
CA LEU A 236 4.73 13.68 -1.55
C LEU A 236 4.24 14.75 -0.57
N ASN A 237 4.41 14.52 0.72
CA ASN A 237 3.98 15.47 1.76
C ASN A 237 5.09 16.45 2.20
N ARG A 238 6.29 16.38 1.60
CA ARG A 238 7.46 17.22 1.94
C ARG A 238 7.78 17.19 3.44
N ILE A 239 7.74 16.01 4.07
CA ILE A 239 8.05 15.83 5.49
C ILE A 239 9.51 15.46 5.65
N LYS A 240 10.18 16.07 6.63
CA LYS A 240 11.57 15.73 6.97
C LYS A 240 11.68 14.28 7.40
N SER A 241 12.70 13.59 6.90
CA SER A 241 13.03 12.21 7.28
C SER A 241 14.35 12.16 8.01
N ALA A 242 14.40 11.42 9.10
CA ALA A 242 15.64 11.20 9.84
C ALA A 242 16.60 10.29 9.06
N ARG A 243 17.89 10.51 9.25
CA ARG A 243 18.93 9.54 8.89
C ARG A 243 18.94 8.44 9.95
N VAL A 244 18.82 7.21 9.53
CA VAL A 244 18.80 6.05 10.42
C VAL A 244 20.10 5.27 10.28
N GLN A 245 20.67 4.85 11.41
CA GLN A 245 21.92 4.11 11.43
C GLN A 245 21.71 2.69 10.93
N ASN A 246 22.46 2.29 9.91
CA ASN A 246 22.46 0.93 9.37
C ASN A 246 23.40 0.00 10.16
N ARG A 247 23.47 -1.27 9.75
CA ARG A 247 24.30 -2.30 10.41
C ARG A 247 25.80 -1.98 10.38
N SER A 248 26.29 -1.25 9.36
CA SER A 248 27.69 -0.81 9.27
C SER A 248 28.00 0.49 10.02
N GLY A 249 27.06 1.00 10.84
CA GLY A 249 27.24 2.20 11.64
C GLY A 249 26.98 3.53 10.91
N GLN A 250 26.64 3.49 9.61
CA GLN A 250 26.42 4.69 8.80
C GLN A 250 25.02 5.26 9.01
N PHE A 251 24.88 6.57 9.16
CA PHE A 251 23.60 7.27 9.18
C PHE A 251 23.12 7.56 7.75
N VAL A 252 22.13 6.81 7.28
CA VAL A 252 21.65 6.84 5.90
C VAL A 252 20.29 7.54 5.82
N ALA A 253 20.17 8.50 4.90
CA ALA A 253 18.89 9.11 4.56
C ALA A 253 18.07 8.18 3.65
N PRO A 254 16.73 8.14 3.78
CA PRO A 254 15.90 7.36 2.87
C PRO A 254 15.94 7.96 1.46
N SER A 255 16.15 7.11 0.47
CA SER A 255 16.11 7.44 -0.96
C SER A 255 15.83 6.16 -1.76
N LEU A 256 15.47 6.29 -3.04
CA LEU A 256 15.30 5.12 -3.90
C LEU A 256 16.61 4.32 -4.03
N LYS A 257 17.74 5.02 -4.24
CA LYS A 257 19.06 4.38 -4.30
C LYS A 257 19.40 3.62 -3.01
N ALA A 258 19.18 4.28 -1.86
CA ALA A 258 19.48 3.67 -0.56
C ALA A 258 18.53 2.51 -0.22
N ALA A 259 17.25 2.58 -0.65
CA ALA A 259 16.29 1.48 -0.51
C ALA A 259 16.67 0.28 -1.39
N ASN A 260 17.01 0.52 -2.66
CA ASN A 260 17.47 -0.54 -3.56
C ASN A 260 18.72 -1.24 -3.04
N LEU A 261 19.68 -0.47 -2.51
CA LEU A 261 20.88 -1.03 -1.88
C LEU A 261 20.52 -1.86 -0.63
N GLY A 262 19.53 -1.43 0.17
CA GLY A 262 19.03 -2.19 1.32
C GLY A 262 18.32 -3.49 0.94
N LEU A 263 17.75 -3.55 -0.26
CA LEU A 263 17.05 -4.73 -0.79
C LEU A 263 17.94 -5.62 -1.66
N SER A 264 19.17 -5.19 -2.03
CA SER A 264 20.00 -5.88 -3.03
C SER A 264 20.45 -7.29 -2.62
N SER A 265 20.43 -7.59 -1.32
CA SER A 265 20.78 -8.92 -0.79
C SER A 265 19.58 -9.85 -0.62
N VAL A 266 18.38 -9.42 -0.99
CA VAL A 266 17.17 -10.24 -0.85
C VAL A 266 17.20 -11.38 -1.85
N LYS A 267 17.13 -12.61 -1.33
CA LYS A 267 16.92 -13.83 -2.13
C LYS A 267 15.52 -14.35 -1.82
N PHE A 268 14.73 -14.57 -2.86
CA PHE A 268 13.37 -15.09 -2.68
C PHE A 268 13.40 -16.61 -2.51
N PRO A 269 12.79 -17.14 -1.42
CA PRO A 269 12.51 -18.57 -1.32
C PRO A 269 11.41 -19.00 -2.30
N ALA A 270 11.19 -20.28 -2.48
CA ALA A 270 10.16 -20.82 -3.39
C ALA A 270 8.75 -20.29 -3.12
N ASN A 271 8.42 -19.94 -1.89
CA ASN A 271 7.13 -19.37 -1.51
C ASN A 271 7.08 -17.82 -1.59
N TYR A 272 8.13 -17.18 -2.11
CA TYR A 272 8.28 -15.71 -2.24
C TYR A 272 8.10 -14.91 -0.95
N ARG A 273 8.13 -15.53 0.22
CA ARG A 273 7.96 -14.85 1.52
C ARG A 273 9.32 -14.58 2.17
N VAL A 274 9.75 -13.34 2.10
CA VAL A 274 11.01 -12.90 2.72
C VAL A 274 10.79 -11.56 3.44
N PHE A 275 11.35 -11.44 4.63
CA PHE A 275 11.24 -10.22 5.44
C PHE A 275 12.65 -9.73 5.78
N VAL A 276 12.92 -8.46 5.43
CA VAL A 276 14.20 -7.83 5.75
C VAL A 276 14.14 -7.26 7.17
N GLY A 277 14.85 -7.89 8.09
CA GLY A 277 14.91 -7.39 9.48
C GLY A 277 15.90 -6.26 9.64
N ASP A 278 17.07 -6.36 9.03
CA ASP A 278 18.16 -5.40 9.17
C ASP A 278 19.05 -5.44 7.92
N ALA A 279 18.85 -4.49 7.01
CA ALA A 279 19.65 -4.41 5.80
C ALA A 279 21.11 -4.09 6.13
N SER A 280 22.03 -4.85 5.55
CA SER A 280 23.48 -4.69 5.78
C SER A 280 24.05 -3.44 5.12
N ARG A 281 23.45 -2.98 4.03
CA ARG A 281 23.84 -1.81 3.23
C ARG A 281 22.65 -0.89 3.00
N GLY A 282 22.93 0.36 2.63
CA GLY A 282 21.89 1.32 2.29
C GLY A 282 21.01 1.71 3.48
N TYR A 283 19.75 1.99 3.21
CA TYR A 283 18.77 2.35 4.22
C TYR A 283 18.29 1.10 4.96
N PRO A 284 18.33 1.06 6.31
CA PRO A 284 18.16 -0.20 7.02
C PRO A 284 16.71 -0.69 7.13
N ILE A 285 15.73 0.22 7.08
CA ILE A 285 14.30 -0.12 7.23
C ILE A 285 13.68 -0.25 5.84
N VAL A 286 13.83 -1.42 5.24
CA VAL A 286 13.28 -1.73 3.93
C VAL A 286 12.36 -2.94 4.00
N GLY A 287 11.43 -3.01 3.07
CA GLY A 287 10.53 -4.16 2.98
C GLY A 287 9.89 -4.28 1.61
N LEU A 288 9.19 -5.38 1.43
CA LEU A 288 8.50 -5.74 0.21
C LEU A 288 6.99 -5.62 0.41
N THR A 289 6.27 -5.58 -0.70
CA THR A 289 4.81 -5.69 -0.73
C THR A 289 4.40 -6.76 -1.73
N TRP A 290 3.35 -7.48 -1.38
CA TRP A 290 2.81 -8.58 -2.18
C TRP A 290 1.41 -8.25 -2.66
N MET A 291 1.14 -8.56 -3.90
CA MET A 291 -0.20 -8.73 -4.43
C MET A 291 -0.64 -10.17 -4.16
N MET A 292 -1.83 -10.33 -3.63
CA MET A 292 -2.50 -11.61 -3.40
C MET A 292 -3.47 -11.84 -4.55
N ILE A 293 -3.30 -12.95 -5.27
CA ILE A 293 -4.10 -13.34 -6.43
C ILE A 293 -4.67 -14.74 -6.17
N TYR A 294 -5.87 -15.00 -6.60
CA TYR A 294 -6.48 -16.34 -6.52
C TYR A 294 -5.84 -17.29 -7.55
N LYS A 295 -5.66 -18.54 -7.17
CA LYS A 295 -5.20 -19.61 -8.09
C LYS A 295 -6.29 -20.01 -9.07
N LYS A 296 -7.55 -20.02 -8.63
CA LYS A 296 -8.72 -20.36 -9.45
C LYS A 296 -9.53 -19.09 -9.67
N THR A 297 -9.84 -18.77 -10.91
CA THR A 297 -10.79 -17.73 -11.29
C THR A 297 -12.23 -18.19 -11.05
N LEU A 298 -13.20 -17.29 -11.11
CA LEU A 298 -14.62 -17.62 -11.04
C LEU A 298 -15.21 -17.97 -12.43
N HIS A 299 -14.34 -17.87 -13.46
CA HIS A 299 -14.71 -18.15 -14.87
C HIS A 299 -13.82 -19.25 -15.42
#